data_79bd57a236aeb064a490dcde5dfda0ff
#
_entry.id   79bd57a236aeb064a490dcde5dfda0ff
#
_cell.length_a   1.000
_cell.length_b   1.000
_cell.length_c   1.000
_cell.angle_alpha   90.00
_cell.angle_beta   90.00
_cell.angle_gamma   90.00
#
_symmetry.space_group_name_H-M   'P 1'
#
loop_
_entity.id
_entity.type
_entity.pdbx_description
1 polymer ?
#
loop_
_entity_poly.entity_id
_entity_poly.type
_entity_poly.pdbx_seq_one_letter_code
_entity_poly.pdbx_strand_id
1 'polypeptide(L)'
;MSQNLNRFFRIYLRLAALTLVVCTLLRIVLLFNEQTSELGFGFLQWVAVFGLGALNDLCALTLGYVFLWLFLLTLSKRKYDRPTGYVLLGVLTAAFCYVAFCNTIFDEYGSAAPLVATIVLGYWAGSFALRLFVPRLQLLWSKGWLAALLAIYVGAILFNAVSEYYFWNEFGVRYNFIAVDYLVYTNEVVGNIMAVSYTHLRAHETKANLV
;
A
#
# COMPACT_ATOMS: atom_id res chain seq x y z
N MET A 1 -11.61 12.57 -24.05
CA MET A 1 -10.50 12.62 -23.07
C MET A 1 -10.97 13.08 -21.69
N SER A 2 -11.88 14.04 -21.58
CA SER A 2 -12.36 14.63 -20.31
C SER A 2 -13.13 13.67 -19.38
N GLN A 3 -14.01 12.82 -19.90
CA GLN A 3 -14.87 11.97 -19.05
C GLN A 3 -14.10 10.92 -18.23
N ASN A 4 -13.07 10.30 -18.78
CA ASN A 4 -12.24 9.33 -18.06
C ASN A 4 -11.35 10.02 -17.00
N LEU A 5 -10.78 11.18 -17.33
CA LEU A 5 -10.02 11.99 -16.39
C LEU A 5 -10.89 12.43 -15.20
N ASN A 6 -12.13 12.86 -15.46
CA ASN A 6 -13.09 13.22 -14.41
C ASN A 6 -13.51 12.02 -13.53
N ARG A 7 -13.52 10.80 -14.08
CA ARG A 7 -13.81 9.59 -13.31
C ARG A 7 -12.65 9.25 -12.37
N PHE A 8 -11.41 9.29 -12.86
CA PHE A 8 -10.22 9.01 -12.06
C PHE A 8 -10.02 10.07 -10.98
N PHE A 9 -10.21 11.32 -11.32
CA PHE A 9 -10.16 12.42 -10.36
C PHE A 9 -11.20 12.27 -9.24
N ARG A 10 -12.43 11.86 -9.56
CA ARG A 10 -13.46 11.56 -8.55
C ARG A 10 -13.10 10.41 -7.64
N ILE A 11 -12.47 9.35 -8.16
CA ILE A 11 -11.99 8.24 -7.33
C ILE A 11 -10.93 8.75 -6.37
N TYR A 12 -9.96 9.49 -6.87
CA TYR A 12 -8.92 10.09 -6.05
C TYR A 12 -9.49 10.99 -4.95
N LEU A 13 -10.40 11.89 -5.27
CA LEU A 13 -11.03 12.78 -4.27
C LEU A 13 -11.76 11.99 -3.18
N ARG A 14 -12.44 10.91 -3.53
CA ARG A 14 -13.11 10.05 -2.55
C ARG A 14 -12.12 9.34 -1.63
N LEU A 15 -11.03 8.83 -2.18
CA LEU A 15 -9.97 8.20 -1.40
C LEU A 15 -9.25 9.22 -0.51
N ALA A 16 -8.97 10.41 -1.03
CA ALA A 16 -8.38 11.50 -0.27
C ALA A 16 -9.29 11.94 0.89
N ALA A 17 -10.58 12.11 0.62
CA ALA A 17 -11.56 12.44 1.67
C ALA A 17 -11.63 11.34 2.74
N LEU A 18 -11.66 10.07 2.34
CA LEU A 18 -11.63 8.93 3.27
C LEU A 18 -10.38 8.98 4.16
N THR A 19 -9.21 9.17 3.56
CA THR A 19 -7.94 9.25 4.30
C THR A 19 -7.96 10.40 5.30
N LEU A 20 -8.37 11.60 4.88
CA LEU A 20 -8.44 12.76 5.77
C LEU A 20 -9.41 12.55 6.92
N VAL A 21 -10.56 11.93 6.66
CA VAL A 21 -11.54 11.60 7.71
C VAL A 21 -10.94 10.60 8.70
N VAL A 22 -10.33 9.50 8.23
CA VAL A 22 -9.73 8.50 9.11
C VAL A 22 -8.58 9.09 9.93
N CYS A 23 -7.69 9.87 9.31
CA CYS A 23 -6.58 10.53 10.02
C CYS A 23 -7.08 11.56 11.05
N THR A 24 -8.15 12.29 10.73
CA THR A 24 -8.73 13.25 11.69
C THR A 24 -9.39 12.54 12.86
N LEU A 25 -10.15 11.47 12.61
CA LEU A 25 -10.74 10.64 13.66
C LEU A 25 -9.67 10.02 14.54
N LEU A 26 -8.61 9.50 13.95
CA LEU A 26 -7.49 8.96 14.70
C LEU A 26 -6.86 10.01 15.61
N ARG A 27 -6.63 11.25 15.12
CA ARG A 27 -6.13 12.35 15.96
C ARG A 27 -7.05 12.63 17.13
N ILE A 28 -8.35 12.65 16.91
CA ILE A 28 -9.33 12.84 17.98
C ILE A 28 -9.19 11.72 19.02
N VAL A 29 -9.14 10.46 18.59
CA VAL A 29 -8.96 9.31 19.49
C VAL A 29 -7.66 9.42 20.29
N LEU A 30 -6.54 9.77 19.64
CA LEU A 30 -5.25 9.92 20.30
C LEU A 30 -5.21 11.09 21.30
N LEU A 31 -5.96 12.14 21.06
CA LEU A 31 -6.07 13.28 22.01
C LEU A 31 -6.82 12.93 23.29
N PHE A 32 -7.77 11.99 23.21
CA PHE A 32 -8.50 11.48 24.38
C PHE A 32 -7.85 10.25 25.02
N ASN A 33 -6.66 9.87 24.57
CA ASN A 33 -5.90 8.78 25.19
C ASN A 33 -5.33 9.21 26.54
N GLU A 34 -5.20 8.28 27.49
CA GLU A 34 -4.68 8.52 28.84
C GLU A 34 -3.31 9.20 28.85
N GLN A 35 -2.41 8.79 27.95
CA GLN A 35 -1.08 9.38 27.80
C GLN A 35 -1.10 10.85 27.36
N THR A 36 -2.17 11.30 26.72
CA THR A 36 -2.32 12.67 26.22
C THR A 36 -3.15 13.53 27.14
N SER A 37 -4.03 12.94 27.93
CA SER A 37 -5.00 13.65 28.79
C SER A 37 -4.33 14.46 29.90
N GLU A 38 -3.13 14.05 30.34
CA GLU A 38 -2.34 14.76 31.34
C GLU A 38 -1.64 16.01 30.77
N LEU A 39 -1.52 16.13 29.45
CA LEU A 39 -0.92 17.28 28.78
C LEU A 39 -1.99 18.36 28.60
N GLY A 40 -2.09 19.32 29.48
CA GLY A 40 -3.03 20.45 29.32
C GLY A 40 -2.77 21.26 28.06
N PHE A 41 -3.51 20.98 26.97
CA PHE A 41 -3.36 21.68 25.68
C PHE A 41 -4.02 23.06 25.69
N GLY A 42 -3.24 24.11 25.41
CA GLY A 42 -3.76 25.43 25.11
C GLY A 42 -4.40 25.52 23.72
N PHE A 43 -5.22 26.55 23.51
CA PHE A 43 -5.93 26.76 22.22
C PHE A 43 -4.99 26.74 21.00
N LEU A 44 -3.83 27.39 21.08
CA LEU A 44 -2.85 27.40 19.98
C LEU A 44 -2.31 26.01 19.65
N GLN A 45 -2.14 25.17 20.66
CA GLN A 45 -1.68 23.78 20.46
C GLN A 45 -2.74 22.94 19.78
N TRP A 46 -4.02 23.13 20.12
CA TRP A 46 -5.13 22.49 19.40
C TRP A 46 -5.15 22.87 17.91
N VAL A 47 -5.05 24.16 17.61
CA VAL A 47 -4.98 24.64 16.23
C VAL A 47 -3.76 24.03 15.50
N ALA A 48 -2.60 23.96 16.17
CA ALA A 48 -1.40 23.36 15.60
C ALA A 48 -1.57 21.86 15.32
N VAL A 49 -2.14 21.07 16.22
CA VAL A 49 -2.35 19.63 16.05
C VAL A 49 -3.23 19.34 14.84
N PHE A 50 -4.34 20.05 14.69
CA PHE A 50 -5.24 19.84 13.55
C PHE A 50 -4.71 20.49 12.27
N GLY A 51 -4.17 21.70 12.33
CA GLY A 51 -3.70 22.43 11.16
C GLY A 51 -2.45 21.83 10.54
N LEU A 52 -1.38 21.67 11.33
CA LEU A 52 -0.15 21.03 10.84
C LEU A 52 -0.36 19.55 10.50
N GLY A 53 -1.20 18.88 11.30
CA GLY A 53 -1.57 17.51 11.01
C GLY A 53 -2.29 17.34 9.67
N ALA A 54 -3.29 18.18 9.38
CA ALA A 54 -3.99 18.15 8.08
C ALA A 54 -3.05 18.49 6.92
N LEU A 55 -2.12 19.44 7.12
CA LEU A 55 -1.12 19.79 6.12
C LEU A 55 -0.18 18.62 5.83
N ASN A 56 0.27 17.91 6.86
CA ASN A 56 1.10 16.71 6.68
C ASN A 56 0.35 15.60 5.94
N ASP A 57 -0.94 15.38 6.26
CA ASP A 57 -1.77 14.40 5.55
C ASP A 57 -1.97 14.78 4.07
N LEU A 58 -2.15 16.06 3.77
CA LEU A 58 -2.23 16.54 2.40
C LEU A 58 -0.91 16.32 1.64
N CYS A 59 0.24 16.55 2.27
CA CYS A 59 1.55 16.24 1.67
C CYS A 59 1.67 14.73 1.37
N ALA A 60 1.32 13.87 2.31
CA ALA A 60 1.33 12.43 2.10
C ALA A 60 0.37 11.98 0.98
N LEU A 61 -0.83 12.58 0.91
CA LEU A 61 -1.79 12.33 -0.15
C LEU A 61 -1.27 12.77 -1.53
N THR A 62 -0.53 13.87 -1.63
CA THR A 62 0.04 14.31 -2.91
C THR A 62 1.08 13.32 -3.43
N LEU A 63 1.91 12.74 -2.56
CA LEU A 63 2.84 11.68 -2.93
C LEU A 63 2.10 10.40 -3.34
N GLY A 64 1.10 9.98 -2.56
CA GLY A 64 0.24 8.84 -2.88
C GLY A 64 -0.51 9.02 -4.21
N TYR A 65 -0.87 10.26 -4.56
CA TYR A 65 -1.51 10.58 -5.83
C TYR A 65 -0.65 10.24 -7.04
N VAL A 66 0.64 10.47 -6.99
CA VAL A 66 1.57 10.13 -8.09
C VAL A 66 1.52 8.62 -8.37
N PHE A 67 1.61 7.79 -7.33
CA PHE A 67 1.52 6.32 -7.47
C PHE A 67 0.17 5.88 -7.98
N LEU A 68 -0.92 6.44 -7.46
CA LEU A 68 -2.28 6.16 -7.92
C LEU A 68 -2.45 6.54 -9.40
N TRP A 69 -1.93 7.70 -9.81
CA TRP A 69 -2.00 8.18 -11.18
C TRP A 69 -1.22 7.25 -12.13
N LEU A 70 0.01 6.88 -11.78
CA LEU A 70 0.81 5.91 -12.54
C LEU A 70 0.08 4.58 -12.69
N PHE A 71 -0.53 4.08 -11.61
CA PHE A 71 -1.33 2.86 -11.66
C PHE A 71 -2.55 3.00 -12.59
N LEU A 72 -3.27 4.12 -12.52
CA LEU A 72 -4.43 4.36 -13.36
C LEU A 72 -4.07 4.50 -14.85
N LEU A 73 -2.87 4.99 -15.16
CA LEU A 73 -2.34 4.95 -16.52
C LEU A 73 -2.23 3.51 -17.04
N THR A 74 -1.83 2.56 -16.19
CA THR A 74 -1.76 1.14 -16.56
C THR A 74 -3.12 0.52 -16.86
N LEU A 75 -4.22 1.09 -16.35
CA LEU A 75 -5.60 0.68 -16.61
C LEU A 75 -6.23 1.34 -17.84
N SER A 76 -5.52 2.29 -18.48
CA SER A 76 -6.02 3.01 -19.64
C SER A 76 -6.33 2.08 -20.81
N LYS A 77 -7.47 2.29 -21.47
CA LYS A 77 -7.87 1.54 -22.66
C LYS A 77 -7.03 1.90 -23.89
N ARG A 78 -6.43 3.10 -23.93
CA ARG A 78 -5.62 3.59 -25.06
C ARG A 78 -4.50 2.65 -25.49
N LYS A 79 -3.95 1.88 -24.56
CA LYS A 79 -2.87 0.92 -24.84
C LYS A 79 -3.33 -0.29 -25.67
N TYR A 80 -4.64 -0.48 -25.82
CA TYR A 80 -5.22 -1.54 -26.66
C TYR A 80 -5.74 -1.03 -28.01
N ASP A 81 -5.68 0.30 -28.25
CA ASP A 81 -6.09 0.89 -29.52
C ASP A 81 -5.04 0.60 -30.61
N ARG A 82 -5.49 0.47 -31.85
CA ARG A 82 -4.60 0.33 -33.02
C ARG A 82 -3.96 1.68 -33.37
N PRO A 83 -2.67 1.76 -33.68
CA PRO A 83 -1.66 0.68 -33.76
C PRO A 83 -0.97 0.37 -32.41
N THR A 84 -1.18 1.18 -31.37
CA THR A 84 -0.45 1.15 -30.10
C THR A 84 -0.44 -0.23 -29.44
N GLY A 85 -1.58 -0.93 -29.47
CA GLY A 85 -1.70 -2.26 -28.85
C GLY A 85 -0.79 -3.30 -29.51
N TYR A 86 -0.68 -3.27 -30.85
CA TYR A 86 0.20 -4.19 -31.57
C TYR A 86 1.69 -3.87 -31.36
N VAL A 87 2.04 -2.57 -31.31
CA VAL A 87 3.41 -2.15 -31.02
C VAL A 87 3.82 -2.59 -29.63
N LEU A 88 2.96 -2.38 -28.61
CA LEU A 88 3.23 -2.82 -27.24
C LEU A 88 3.35 -4.34 -27.13
N LEU A 89 2.47 -5.09 -27.82
CA LEU A 89 2.57 -6.54 -27.86
C LEU A 89 3.90 -6.98 -28.49
N GLY A 90 4.31 -6.34 -29.59
CA GLY A 90 5.58 -6.60 -30.26
C GLY A 90 6.77 -6.36 -29.32
N VAL A 91 6.78 -5.23 -28.59
CA VAL A 91 7.83 -4.90 -27.62
C VAL A 91 7.87 -5.93 -26.48
N LEU A 92 6.70 -6.30 -25.90
CA LEU A 92 6.64 -7.30 -24.84
C LEU A 92 7.11 -8.68 -25.32
N THR A 93 6.72 -9.08 -26.54
CA THR A 93 7.15 -10.35 -27.11
C THR A 93 8.65 -10.34 -27.42
N ALA A 94 9.19 -9.23 -27.94
CA ALA A 94 10.62 -9.08 -28.18
C ALA A 94 11.42 -9.13 -26.86
N ALA A 95 10.95 -8.45 -25.81
CA ALA A 95 11.56 -8.49 -24.49
C ALA A 95 11.53 -9.91 -23.90
N PHE A 96 10.40 -10.62 -24.04
CA PHE A 96 10.30 -12.03 -23.64
C PHE A 96 11.31 -12.90 -24.37
N CYS A 97 11.37 -12.81 -25.71
CA CYS A 97 12.31 -13.58 -26.52
C CYS A 97 13.77 -13.25 -26.16
N TYR A 98 14.08 -11.96 -25.92
CA TYR A 98 15.41 -11.55 -25.54
C TYR A 98 15.85 -12.18 -24.22
N VAL A 99 15.01 -12.14 -23.19
CA VAL A 99 15.32 -12.74 -21.88
C VAL A 99 15.32 -14.27 -21.92
N ALA A 100 14.47 -14.89 -22.77
CA ALA A 100 14.38 -16.34 -22.86
C ALA A 100 15.52 -17.00 -23.64
N PHE A 101 16.10 -16.29 -24.62
CA PHE A 101 17.04 -16.88 -25.58
C PHE A 101 18.43 -16.21 -25.62
N CYS A 102 18.60 -15.05 -25.00
CA CYS A 102 19.87 -14.33 -24.95
C CYS A 102 20.41 -14.31 -23.52
N ASN A 103 21.72 -14.29 -23.37
CA ASN A 103 22.36 -14.03 -22.08
C ASN A 103 22.09 -12.58 -21.67
N THR A 104 21.51 -12.39 -20.51
CA THR A 104 21.10 -11.08 -19.99
C THR A 104 21.71 -10.82 -18.64
N ILE A 105 21.56 -9.60 -18.13
CA ILE A 105 21.98 -9.23 -16.76
C ILE A 105 21.38 -10.17 -15.69
N PHE A 106 20.23 -10.79 -15.96
CA PHE A 106 19.61 -11.73 -15.01
C PHE A 106 20.43 -13.00 -14.78
N ASP A 107 21.28 -13.39 -15.73
CA ASP A 107 22.14 -14.56 -15.61
C ASP A 107 23.24 -14.36 -14.55
N GLU A 108 23.61 -13.09 -14.25
CA GLU A 108 24.56 -12.72 -13.24
C GLU A 108 24.03 -12.91 -11.81
N TYR A 109 22.69 -12.88 -11.62
CA TYR A 109 22.03 -12.97 -10.32
C TYR A 109 21.67 -14.40 -9.89
N GLY A 110 22.16 -15.41 -10.61
CA GLY A 110 21.96 -16.83 -10.31
C GLY A 110 20.97 -17.51 -11.25
N SER A 111 20.94 -18.82 -11.23
CA SER A 111 20.20 -19.65 -12.18
C SER A 111 18.66 -19.50 -12.14
N ALA A 112 18.11 -19.04 -11.03
CA ALA A 112 16.67 -18.84 -10.89
C ALA A 112 16.18 -17.48 -11.48
N ALA A 113 17.04 -16.47 -11.54
CA ALA A 113 16.67 -15.13 -11.95
C ALA A 113 16.18 -15.05 -13.41
N PRO A 114 16.90 -15.61 -14.41
CA PRO A 114 16.42 -15.60 -15.80
C PRO A 114 15.14 -16.41 -15.98
N LEU A 115 14.98 -17.52 -15.26
CA LEU A 115 13.74 -18.31 -15.28
C LEU A 115 12.55 -17.50 -14.77
N VAL A 116 12.68 -16.84 -13.63
CA VAL A 116 11.62 -15.99 -13.05
C VAL A 116 11.29 -14.83 -14.00
N ALA A 117 12.30 -14.15 -14.55
CA ALA A 117 12.12 -13.06 -15.49
C ALA A 117 11.39 -13.51 -16.75
N THR A 118 11.73 -14.67 -17.29
CA THR A 118 11.07 -15.28 -18.47
C THR A 118 9.62 -15.60 -18.18
N ILE A 119 9.31 -16.22 -17.02
CA ILE A 119 7.92 -16.54 -16.63
C ILE A 119 7.10 -15.26 -16.48
N VAL A 120 7.63 -14.23 -15.82
CA VAL A 120 6.94 -12.95 -15.62
C VAL A 120 6.66 -12.26 -16.95
N LEU A 121 7.66 -12.14 -17.82
CA LEU A 121 7.49 -11.53 -19.14
C LEU A 121 6.54 -12.32 -20.03
N GLY A 122 6.62 -13.65 -20.01
CA GLY A 122 5.70 -14.53 -20.73
C GLY A 122 4.26 -14.36 -20.26
N TYR A 123 4.05 -14.33 -18.96
CA TYR A 123 2.73 -14.02 -18.38
C TYR A 123 2.23 -12.63 -18.78
N TRP A 124 3.07 -11.62 -18.78
CA TRP A 124 2.68 -10.27 -19.19
C TRP A 124 2.33 -10.20 -20.68
N ALA A 125 3.17 -10.75 -21.53
CA ALA A 125 2.92 -10.78 -22.98
C ALA A 125 1.65 -11.58 -23.32
N GLY A 126 1.48 -12.78 -22.77
CA GLY A 126 0.32 -13.62 -22.99
C GLY A 126 -0.97 -12.99 -22.46
N SER A 127 -0.95 -12.46 -21.23
CA SER A 127 -2.11 -11.77 -20.64
C SER A 127 -2.46 -10.48 -21.37
N PHE A 128 -1.46 -9.77 -21.92
CA PHE A 128 -1.70 -8.58 -22.74
C PHE A 128 -2.31 -8.97 -24.10
N ALA A 129 -1.79 -10.00 -24.75
CA ALA A 129 -2.34 -10.53 -25.98
C ALA A 129 -3.80 -10.97 -25.83
N LEU A 130 -4.11 -11.74 -24.79
CA LEU A 130 -5.50 -12.16 -24.51
C LEU A 130 -6.44 -10.96 -24.34
N ARG A 131 -6.01 -9.91 -23.65
CA ARG A 131 -6.80 -8.68 -23.45
C ARG A 131 -6.91 -7.84 -24.71
N LEU A 132 -5.91 -7.89 -25.61
CA LEU A 132 -5.94 -7.19 -26.89
C LEU A 132 -6.97 -7.80 -27.84
N PHE A 133 -7.05 -9.15 -27.88
CA PHE A 133 -7.95 -9.86 -28.78
C PHE A 133 -9.35 -10.11 -28.20
N VAL A 134 -9.51 -10.11 -26.87
CA VAL A 134 -10.79 -10.37 -26.20
C VAL A 134 -11.23 -9.19 -25.34
N PRO A 135 -12.08 -8.27 -25.87
CA PRO A 135 -12.51 -7.06 -25.16
C PRO A 135 -13.23 -7.32 -23.83
N ARG A 136 -13.90 -8.47 -23.69
CA ARG A 136 -14.57 -8.87 -22.44
C ARG A 136 -13.56 -9.08 -21.31
N LEU A 137 -12.44 -9.74 -21.60
CA LEU A 137 -11.36 -9.97 -20.64
C LEU A 137 -10.70 -8.64 -20.22
N GLN A 138 -10.55 -7.71 -21.15
CA GLN A 138 -10.04 -6.37 -20.87
C GLN A 138 -10.91 -5.63 -19.82
N LEU A 139 -12.23 -5.72 -19.96
CA LEU A 139 -13.17 -5.08 -19.06
C LEU A 139 -13.14 -5.72 -17.66
N LEU A 140 -13.18 -7.05 -17.59
CA LEU A 140 -13.11 -7.80 -16.33
C LEU A 140 -11.79 -7.54 -15.60
N TRP A 141 -10.68 -7.57 -16.32
CA TRP A 141 -9.36 -7.29 -15.79
C TRP A 141 -9.26 -5.87 -15.20
N SER A 142 -9.74 -4.88 -15.96
CA SER A 142 -9.74 -3.47 -15.53
C SER A 142 -10.58 -3.24 -14.27
N LYS A 143 -11.75 -3.89 -14.18
CA LYS A 143 -12.61 -3.84 -13.00
C LYS A 143 -11.98 -4.57 -11.81
N GLY A 144 -11.42 -5.76 -12.03
CA GLY A 144 -10.75 -6.54 -11.00
C GLY A 144 -9.57 -5.81 -10.40
N TRP A 145 -8.69 -5.25 -11.22
CA TRP A 145 -7.55 -4.47 -10.76
C TRP A 145 -7.95 -3.19 -10.03
N LEU A 146 -9.00 -2.50 -10.50
CA LEU A 146 -9.51 -1.33 -9.80
C LEU A 146 -10.09 -1.72 -8.43
N ALA A 147 -10.85 -2.81 -8.35
CA ALA A 147 -11.39 -3.31 -7.09
C ALA A 147 -10.27 -3.73 -6.12
N ALA A 148 -9.26 -4.44 -6.63
CA ALA A 148 -8.08 -4.84 -5.85
C ALA A 148 -7.31 -3.60 -5.31
N LEU A 149 -7.08 -2.60 -6.15
CA LEU A 149 -6.45 -1.35 -5.74
C LEU A 149 -7.23 -0.67 -4.61
N LEU A 150 -8.55 -0.55 -4.78
CA LEU A 150 -9.42 0.07 -3.77
C LEU A 150 -9.40 -0.72 -2.46
N ALA A 151 -9.44 -2.05 -2.53
CA ALA A 151 -9.37 -2.91 -1.35
C ALA A 151 -8.02 -2.77 -0.62
N ILE A 152 -6.91 -2.80 -1.36
CA ILE A 152 -5.55 -2.61 -0.81
C ILE A 152 -5.42 -1.22 -0.18
N TYR A 153 -5.91 -0.18 -0.85
CA TYR A 153 -5.81 1.19 -0.36
C TYR A 153 -6.61 1.39 0.93
N VAL A 154 -7.86 0.93 0.96
CA VAL A 154 -8.70 0.99 2.17
C VAL A 154 -8.11 0.15 3.29
N GLY A 155 -7.64 -1.07 2.98
CA GLY A 155 -6.96 -1.93 3.93
C GLY A 155 -5.70 -1.29 4.51
N ALA A 156 -4.89 -0.64 3.68
CA ALA A 156 -3.69 0.08 4.13
C ALA A 156 -4.02 1.26 5.05
N ILE A 157 -5.06 2.04 4.75
CA ILE A 157 -5.50 3.14 5.62
C ILE A 157 -5.95 2.61 6.98
N LEU A 158 -6.77 1.57 6.99
CA LEU A 158 -7.27 0.97 8.24
C LEU A 158 -6.13 0.34 9.04
N PHE A 159 -5.24 -0.40 8.37
CA PHE A 159 -4.06 -0.97 8.99
C PHE A 159 -3.17 0.12 9.60
N ASN A 160 -2.91 1.20 8.86
CA ASN A 160 -2.13 2.32 9.36
C ASN A 160 -2.79 2.96 10.60
N ALA A 161 -4.10 3.17 10.59
CA ALA A 161 -4.82 3.76 11.72
C ALA A 161 -4.74 2.88 12.98
N VAL A 162 -4.94 1.57 12.83
CA VAL A 162 -4.84 0.62 13.94
C VAL A 162 -3.40 0.53 14.46
N SER A 163 -2.44 0.41 13.57
CA SER A 163 -1.01 0.33 13.93
C SER A 163 -0.53 1.60 14.62
N GLU A 164 -0.96 2.78 14.14
CA GLU A 164 -0.58 4.06 14.76
C GLU A 164 -1.18 4.21 16.17
N TYR A 165 -2.40 3.70 16.39
CA TYR A 165 -3.02 3.68 17.72
C TYR A 165 -2.21 2.83 18.71
N TYR A 166 -1.82 1.62 18.33
CA TYR A 166 -1.00 0.75 19.17
C TYR A 166 0.40 1.31 19.39
N PHE A 167 1.00 1.88 18.35
CA PHE A 167 2.31 2.52 18.46
C PHE A 167 2.29 3.73 19.42
N TRP A 168 1.22 4.51 19.39
CA TRP A 168 1.02 5.60 20.33
C TRP A 168 0.93 5.10 21.77
N ASN A 169 0.16 4.05 22.02
CA ASN A 169 0.02 3.48 23.37
C ASN A 169 1.35 2.94 23.92
N GLU A 170 2.23 2.45 23.06
CA GLU A 170 3.52 1.90 23.47
C GLU A 170 4.58 3.00 23.67
N PHE A 171 4.65 3.96 22.75
CA PHE A 171 5.76 4.92 22.65
C PHE A 171 5.38 6.36 22.99
N GLY A 172 4.11 6.70 23.11
CA GLY A 172 3.63 8.07 23.38
C GLY A 172 3.89 9.06 22.23
N VAL A 173 4.27 8.58 21.05
CA VAL A 173 4.58 9.40 19.87
C VAL A 173 3.92 8.80 18.62
N ARG A 174 3.71 9.64 17.60
CA ARG A 174 3.24 9.18 16.29
C ARG A 174 4.35 8.42 15.57
N TYR A 175 3.97 7.70 14.51
CA TYR A 175 4.92 6.98 13.66
C TYR A 175 6.14 7.81 13.30
N ASN A 176 7.31 7.27 13.57
CA ASN A 176 8.62 7.84 13.27
C ASN A 176 9.56 6.74 12.77
N PHE A 177 10.86 7.03 12.71
CA PHE A 177 11.88 6.07 12.25
C PHE A 177 11.95 4.78 13.10
N ILE A 178 11.54 4.82 14.37
CA ILE A 178 11.49 3.64 15.25
C ILE A 178 10.51 2.59 14.66
N ALA A 179 9.38 3.02 14.10
CA ALA A 179 8.45 2.11 13.44
C ALA A 179 9.07 1.43 12.21
N VAL A 180 9.98 2.12 11.51
CA VAL A 180 10.74 1.52 10.39
C VAL A 180 11.72 0.48 10.90
N ASP A 181 12.41 0.73 12.01
CA ASP A 181 13.32 -0.24 12.63
C ASP A 181 12.58 -1.52 13.03
N TYR A 182 11.38 -1.40 13.61
CA TYR A 182 10.53 -2.56 13.91
C TYR A 182 10.16 -3.37 12.66
N LEU A 183 9.97 -2.73 11.51
CA LEU A 183 9.72 -3.43 10.24
C LEU A 183 10.96 -4.12 9.68
N VAL A 184 12.13 -3.50 9.82
CA VAL A 184 13.41 -4.06 9.34
C VAL A 184 13.83 -5.27 10.18
N TYR A 185 13.69 -5.18 11.50
CA TYR A 185 14.04 -6.25 12.44
C TYR A 185 12.84 -7.13 12.82
N THR A 186 11.94 -7.37 11.89
CA THR A 186 10.68 -8.11 12.13
C THR A 186 10.88 -9.46 12.83
N ASN A 187 11.94 -10.21 12.48
CA ASN A 187 12.21 -11.51 13.10
C ASN A 187 12.57 -11.41 14.59
N GLU A 188 13.30 -10.38 14.99
CA GLU A 188 13.65 -10.13 16.39
C GLU A 188 12.42 -9.62 17.18
N VAL A 189 11.64 -8.74 16.57
CA VAL A 189 10.39 -8.21 17.16
C VAL A 189 9.38 -9.34 17.37
N VAL A 190 9.14 -10.20 16.37
CA VAL A 190 8.25 -11.35 16.49
C VAL A 190 8.75 -12.31 17.57
N GLY A 191 10.06 -12.58 17.63
CA GLY A 191 10.68 -13.39 18.67
C GLY A 191 10.44 -12.82 20.07
N ASN A 192 10.61 -11.52 20.25
CA ASN A 192 10.38 -10.83 21.52
C ASN A 192 8.88 -10.80 21.91
N ILE A 193 7.97 -10.54 20.97
CA ILE A 193 6.53 -10.57 21.20
C ILE A 193 6.09 -11.97 21.63
N MET A 194 6.59 -13.01 20.96
CA MET A 194 6.32 -14.40 21.33
C MET A 194 6.83 -14.71 22.74
N ALA A 195 8.04 -14.31 23.07
CA ALA A 195 8.63 -14.54 24.39
C ALA A 195 7.84 -13.82 25.51
N VAL A 196 7.45 -12.56 25.30
CA VAL A 196 6.67 -11.77 26.27
C VAL A 196 5.26 -12.36 26.42
N SER A 197 4.59 -12.71 25.31
CA SER A 197 3.26 -13.34 25.36
C SER A 197 3.28 -14.69 26.08
N TYR A 198 4.35 -15.47 25.91
CA TYR A 198 4.52 -16.76 26.59
C TYR A 198 4.74 -16.58 28.09
N THR A 199 5.48 -15.56 28.50
CA THR A 199 5.70 -15.27 29.94
C THR A 199 4.42 -14.77 30.62
N HIS A 200 3.61 -13.96 29.94
CA HIS A 200 2.30 -13.52 30.45
C HIS A 200 1.31 -14.67 30.58
N LEU A 201 1.21 -15.57 29.61
CA LEU A 201 0.35 -16.76 29.66
C LEU A 201 0.79 -17.67 30.83
N ARG A 202 2.09 -17.93 30.99
CA ARG A 202 2.63 -18.76 32.05
C ARG A 202 2.42 -18.15 33.44
N ALA A 203 2.48 -16.84 33.56
CA ALA A 203 2.19 -16.13 34.80
C ALA A 203 0.69 -16.25 35.20
N HIS A 204 -0.20 -16.23 34.23
CA HIS A 204 -1.64 -16.46 34.46
C HIS A 204 -1.95 -17.89 34.84
N GLU A 205 -1.31 -18.89 34.21
CA GLU A 205 -1.49 -20.32 34.56
C GLU A 205 -0.96 -20.62 35.96
N THR A 206 0.18 -20.05 36.37
CA THR A 206 0.72 -20.21 37.72
C THR A 206 -0.20 -19.60 38.78
N LYS A 207 -0.83 -18.47 38.47
CA LYS A 207 -1.77 -17.80 39.35
C LYS A 207 -3.08 -18.59 39.50
N ALA A 208 -3.55 -19.26 38.44
CA ALA A 208 -4.75 -20.10 38.44
C ALA A 208 -4.55 -21.45 39.17
N ASN A 209 -3.28 -21.93 39.21
CA ASN A 209 -2.95 -23.18 39.91
C ASN A 209 -2.62 -22.99 41.42
N LEU A 210 -2.66 -21.77 41.93
CA LEU A 210 -2.41 -21.43 43.36
C LEU A 210 -3.70 -21.10 44.10
N VAL A 211 -4.87 -21.29 43.50
CA VAL A 211 -6.20 -21.19 44.09
C VAL A 211 -6.86 -22.58 44.06
#